data_82324e30e7b4ce01a756578a43219592
#
_entry.id   82324e30e7b4ce01a756578a43219592
#
_cell.length_a   1.000
_cell.length_b   1.000
_cell.length_c   1.000
_cell.angle_alpha   90.00
_cell.angle_beta   90.00
_cell.angle_gamma   90.00
#
_symmetry.space_group_name_H-M   'P 1'
#
loop_
_entity.id
_entity.type
_entity.pdbx_description
1 polymer ?
#
loop_
_entity_poly.entity_id
_entity_poly.type
_entity_poly.pdbx_seq_one_letter_code
_entity_poly.pdbx_strand_id
1 'polypeptide(L)'
;AANKDNQAHSISHLIAEMSNIDLPTIGIILGNGYSGGAIPLATTNLLFSVRDGVFNTIQPKGLASIARKYDLSWQECAKYVGVSSYELYKQGYLDGIIDFAPSKKLLDVENLVESIITGLDLIEKKTESFVRNNDYVVEHYTKSIYRYLNPSDQLLEYEKHSELSLAEQ
;
A
#
# COMPACT_ATOMS: atom_id res chain seq x y z
N ALA A 1 14.23 -19.07 -13.11
CA ALA A 1 15.05 -17.88 -13.14
C ALA A 1 15.01 -17.15 -11.79
N ALA A 2 13.87 -16.66 -11.32
CA ALA A 2 13.78 -15.89 -10.07
C ALA A 2 14.34 -16.59 -8.83
N ASN A 3 14.17 -17.91 -8.69
CA ASN A 3 14.74 -18.67 -7.57
C ASN A 3 16.26 -18.84 -7.63
N LYS A 4 16.86 -18.74 -8.83
CA LYS A 4 18.32 -18.84 -8.98
C LYS A 4 19.03 -17.56 -8.54
N ASP A 5 18.36 -16.44 -8.59
CA ASP A 5 18.91 -15.11 -8.32
C ASP A 5 18.56 -14.60 -6.91
N ASN A 6 18.13 -15.48 -6.02
CA ASN A 6 17.72 -15.15 -4.63
C ASN A 6 16.66 -14.03 -4.51
N GLN A 7 15.79 -13.87 -5.52
CA GLN A 7 14.80 -12.81 -5.56
C GLN A 7 13.90 -12.78 -4.31
N ALA A 8 13.43 -13.95 -3.86
CA ALA A 8 12.60 -14.03 -2.67
C ALA A 8 13.33 -13.56 -1.42
N HIS A 9 14.61 -13.91 -1.27
CA HIS A 9 15.46 -13.44 -0.18
C HIS A 9 15.66 -11.93 -0.22
N SER A 10 15.95 -11.37 -1.39
CA SER A 10 16.12 -9.92 -1.58
C SER A 10 14.84 -9.14 -1.24
N ILE A 11 13.68 -9.65 -1.64
CA ILE A 11 12.38 -9.03 -1.31
C ILE A 11 12.14 -9.08 0.20
N SER A 12 12.35 -10.23 0.83
CA SER A 12 12.15 -10.39 2.28
C SER A 12 13.11 -9.50 3.07
N HIS A 13 14.36 -9.42 2.65
CA HIS A 13 15.36 -8.55 3.26
C HIS A 13 14.95 -7.07 3.13
N LEU A 14 14.54 -6.65 1.93
CA LEU A 14 14.10 -5.27 1.71
C LEU A 14 12.88 -4.91 2.57
N ILE A 15 11.89 -5.79 2.70
CA ILE A 15 10.74 -5.58 3.58
C ILE A 15 11.20 -5.41 5.04
N ALA A 16 12.09 -6.28 5.50
CA ALA A 16 12.62 -6.20 6.85
C ALA A 16 13.40 -4.90 7.09
N GLU A 17 14.27 -4.51 6.19
CA GLU A 17 15.04 -3.27 6.27
C GLU A 17 14.11 -2.05 6.26
N MET A 18 13.17 -1.98 5.33
CA MET A 18 12.20 -0.89 5.24
C MET A 18 11.36 -0.76 6.51
N SER A 19 11.01 -1.89 7.14
CA SER A 19 10.22 -1.90 8.39
C SER A 19 11.03 -1.47 9.61
N ASN A 20 12.35 -1.50 9.52
CA ASN A 20 13.27 -1.12 10.61
C ASN A 20 13.97 0.23 10.37
N ILE A 21 13.66 0.93 9.30
CA ILE A 21 14.22 2.27 9.07
C ILE A 21 13.71 3.22 10.15
N ASP A 22 14.65 3.82 10.86
CA ASP A 22 14.38 4.81 11.92
C ASP A 22 14.36 6.25 11.35
N LEU A 23 13.81 6.40 10.16
CA LEU A 23 13.64 7.68 9.46
C LEU A 23 12.26 7.70 8.79
N PRO A 24 11.65 8.89 8.66
CA PRO A 24 10.43 9.06 7.87
C PRO A 24 10.64 8.63 6.41
N THR A 25 9.73 7.84 5.90
CA THR A 25 9.80 7.27 4.55
C THR A 25 8.58 7.61 3.71
N ILE A 26 8.80 7.89 2.43
CA ILE A 26 7.74 8.13 1.44
C ILE A 26 7.89 7.13 0.30
N GLY A 27 6.79 6.44 -0.02
CA GLY A 27 6.67 5.61 -1.20
C GLY A 27 5.87 6.29 -2.30
N ILE A 28 6.29 6.15 -3.55
CA ILE A 28 5.56 6.69 -4.70
C ILE A 28 5.39 5.60 -5.75
N ILE A 29 4.15 5.27 -6.07
CA ILE A 29 3.81 4.34 -7.13
C ILE A 29 3.76 5.11 -8.46
N LEU A 30 4.76 4.90 -9.30
CA LEU A 30 4.90 5.58 -10.60
C LEU A 30 4.31 4.79 -11.79
N GLY A 31 3.85 3.57 -11.56
CA GLY A 31 3.35 2.69 -12.60
C GLY A 31 2.76 1.41 -12.03
N ASN A 32 3.14 0.27 -12.59
CA ASN A 32 2.60 -1.03 -12.17
C ASN A 32 3.38 -1.61 -10.99
N GLY A 33 2.81 -1.59 -9.81
CA GLY A 33 3.33 -2.21 -8.60
C GLY A 33 2.54 -3.46 -8.22
N TYR A 34 3.09 -4.65 -8.47
CA TYR A 34 2.43 -5.91 -8.14
C TYR A 34 3.32 -6.87 -7.38
N SER A 35 2.67 -7.73 -6.57
CA SER A 35 3.30 -8.85 -5.87
C SER A 35 4.39 -8.44 -4.88
N GLY A 36 5.24 -9.38 -4.50
CA GLY A 36 6.27 -9.18 -3.47
C GLY A 36 7.23 -8.03 -3.73
N GLY A 37 7.53 -7.74 -5.00
CA GLY A 37 8.42 -6.64 -5.36
C GLY A 37 7.86 -5.24 -5.07
N ALA A 38 6.54 -5.11 -4.95
CA ALA A 38 5.87 -3.85 -4.64
C ALA A 38 5.55 -3.68 -3.15
N ILE A 39 5.50 -4.76 -2.37
CA ILE A 39 5.16 -4.73 -0.94
C ILE A 39 6.05 -3.77 -0.13
N PRO A 40 7.38 -3.67 -0.36
CA PRO A 40 8.21 -2.73 0.39
C PRO A 40 7.74 -1.27 0.30
N LEU A 41 7.10 -0.86 -0.80
CA LEU A 41 6.52 0.49 -0.89
C LEU A 41 5.38 0.71 0.11
N ALA A 42 4.61 -0.34 0.42
CA ALA A 42 3.53 -0.27 1.39
C ALA A 42 4.01 -0.23 2.85
N THR A 43 5.30 -0.41 3.10
CA THR A 43 5.89 -0.28 4.44
C THR A 43 6.36 1.14 4.75
N THR A 44 6.22 2.07 3.83
CA THR A 44 6.56 3.48 4.04
C THR A 44 5.53 4.20 4.91
N ASN A 45 5.94 5.29 5.56
CA ASN A 45 5.05 6.07 6.43
C ASN A 45 3.98 6.84 5.65
N LEU A 46 4.32 7.31 4.45
CA LEU A 46 3.38 7.88 3.49
C LEU A 46 3.49 7.16 2.16
N LEU A 47 2.35 6.84 1.57
CA LEU A 47 2.28 6.19 0.27
C LEU A 47 1.45 7.02 -0.70
N PHE A 48 2.08 7.47 -1.77
CA PHE A 48 1.44 8.18 -2.86
C PHE A 48 1.41 7.33 -4.13
N SER A 49 0.51 7.67 -5.02
CA SER A 49 0.50 7.10 -6.38
C SER A 49 0.31 8.21 -7.40
N VAL A 50 0.95 8.09 -8.55
CA VAL A 50 0.55 8.89 -9.71
C VAL A 50 -0.84 8.46 -10.17
N ARG A 51 -1.55 9.33 -10.90
CA ARG A 51 -2.92 9.10 -11.36
C ARG A 51 -3.14 7.74 -12.03
N ASP A 52 -2.22 7.33 -12.88
CA ASP A 52 -2.30 6.07 -13.62
C ASP A 52 -1.54 4.90 -12.94
N GLY A 53 -1.13 5.08 -11.68
CA GLY A 53 -0.49 4.05 -10.89
C GLY A 53 -1.44 2.93 -10.52
N VAL A 54 -0.92 1.71 -10.47
CA VAL A 54 -1.63 0.52 -10.03
C VAL A 54 -0.81 -0.22 -9.00
N PHE A 55 -1.46 -0.67 -7.95
CA PHE A 55 -0.79 -1.41 -6.89
C PHE A 55 -1.69 -2.49 -6.32
N ASN A 56 -1.15 -3.70 -6.20
CA ASN A 56 -1.80 -4.78 -5.46
C ASN A 56 -0.82 -5.92 -5.18
N THR A 57 -1.12 -6.73 -4.18
CA THR A 57 -0.34 -7.94 -3.85
C THR A 57 -0.43 -9.02 -4.91
N ILE A 58 -1.49 -9.03 -5.73
CA ILE A 58 -1.70 -9.98 -6.82
C ILE A 58 -2.20 -9.27 -8.07
N GLN A 59 -1.71 -9.69 -9.22
CA GLN A 59 -2.26 -9.22 -10.50
C GLN A 59 -3.69 -9.75 -10.70
N PRO A 60 -4.62 -8.96 -11.27
CA PRO A 60 -6.01 -9.39 -11.48
C PRO A 60 -6.16 -10.71 -12.24
N LYS A 61 -5.31 -10.95 -13.25
CA LYS A 61 -5.28 -12.24 -13.97
C LYS A 61 -4.88 -13.42 -13.08
N GLY A 62 -3.93 -13.20 -12.18
CA GLY A 62 -3.53 -14.20 -11.19
C GLY A 62 -4.67 -14.48 -10.21
N LEU A 63 -5.36 -13.44 -9.74
CA LEU A 63 -6.51 -13.58 -8.87
C LEU A 63 -7.64 -14.36 -9.56
N ALA A 64 -8.00 -14.03 -10.80
CA ALA A 64 -8.99 -14.77 -11.57
C ALA A 64 -8.62 -16.26 -11.73
N SER A 65 -7.32 -16.55 -11.89
CA SER A 65 -6.84 -17.93 -11.96
C SER A 65 -7.01 -18.70 -10.64
N ILE A 66 -6.81 -18.05 -9.49
CA ILE A 66 -7.02 -18.65 -8.17
C ILE A 66 -8.50 -18.77 -7.87
N ALA A 67 -9.29 -17.76 -8.22
CA ALA A 67 -10.71 -17.65 -7.96
C ALA A 67 -11.60 -18.35 -9.00
N ARG A 68 -11.07 -19.34 -9.75
CA ARG A 68 -11.79 -20.04 -10.85
C ARG A 68 -13.17 -20.54 -10.47
N LYS A 69 -13.36 -20.96 -9.23
CA LYS A 69 -14.66 -21.50 -8.76
C LYS A 69 -15.78 -20.45 -8.77
N TYR A 70 -15.45 -19.17 -8.86
CA TYR A 70 -16.43 -18.08 -8.92
C TYR A 70 -16.72 -17.60 -10.34
N ASP A 71 -16.02 -18.13 -11.35
CA ASP A 71 -16.15 -17.81 -12.77
C ASP A 71 -16.04 -16.30 -13.08
N LEU A 72 -15.20 -15.61 -12.32
CA LEU A 72 -14.98 -14.18 -12.48
C LEU A 72 -13.91 -13.90 -13.55
N SER A 73 -14.21 -12.95 -14.42
CA SER A 73 -13.22 -12.39 -15.35
C SER A 73 -12.12 -11.64 -14.58
N TRP A 74 -10.96 -11.45 -15.20
CA TRP A 74 -9.90 -10.67 -14.56
C TRP A 74 -10.29 -9.20 -14.35
N GLN A 75 -11.17 -8.64 -15.18
CA GLN A 75 -11.71 -7.29 -15.03
C GLN A 75 -12.60 -7.17 -13.79
N GLU A 76 -13.45 -8.17 -13.54
CA GLU A 76 -14.26 -8.23 -12.33
C GLU A 76 -13.39 -8.40 -11.10
N CYS A 77 -12.38 -9.27 -11.16
CA CYS A 77 -11.39 -9.40 -10.09
C CYS A 77 -10.67 -8.07 -9.81
N ALA A 78 -10.29 -7.32 -10.84
CA ALA A 78 -9.64 -6.02 -10.69
C ALA A 78 -10.54 -5.01 -9.97
N LYS A 79 -11.82 -4.94 -10.33
CA LYS A 79 -12.81 -4.09 -9.66
C LYS A 79 -13.05 -4.50 -8.22
N TYR A 80 -13.12 -5.81 -7.97
CA TYR A 80 -13.42 -6.35 -6.66
C TYR A 80 -12.34 -6.01 -5.62
N VAL A 81 -11.06 -6.12 -5.99
CA VAL A 81 -9.96 -5.84 -5.06
C VAL A 81 -9.53 -4.38 -5.04
N GLY A 82 -9.86 -3.60 -6.09
CA GLY A 82 -9.40 -2.24 -6.27
C GLY A 82 -7.88 -2.18 -6.50
N VAL A 83 -7.45 -1.80 -7.69
CA VAL A 83 -6.02 -1.75 -8.03
C VAL A 83 -5.55 -0.38 -8.48
N SER A 84 -6.50 0.48 -8.88
CA SER A 84 -6.20 1.84 -9.36
C SER A 84 -5.89 2.79 -8.20
N SER A 85 -5.16 3.85 -8.49
CA SER A 85 -4.84 4.88 -7.51
C SER A 85 -6.08 5.45 -6.81
N TYR A 86 -7.17 5.65 -7.54
CA TYR A 86 -8.43 6.19 -6.98
C TYR A 86 -9.12 5.20 -6.05
N GLU A 87 -9.17 3.92 -6.40
CA GLU A 87 -9.74 2.87 -5.56
C GLU A 87 -8.93 2.70 -4.27
N LEU A 88 -7.61 2.65 -4.40
CA LEU A 88 -6.70 2.53 -3.25
C LEU A 88 -6.76 3.75 -2.33
N TYR A 89 -6.88 4.95 -2.89
CA TYR A 89 -7.06 6.17 -2.11
C TYR A 89 -8.40 6.17 -1.37
N LYS A 90 -9.48 5.78 -2.04
CA LYS A 90 -10.81 5.66 -1.45
C LYS A 90 -10.87 4.62 -0.33
N GLN A 91 -10.09 3.55 -0.46
CA GLN A 91 -9.95 2.50 0.56
C GLN A 91 -9.02 2.89 1.72
N GLY A 92 -8.35 4.04 1.64
CA GLY A 92 -7.44 4.54 2.67
C GLY A 92 -6.03 3.93 2.64
N TYR A 93 -5.65 3.26 1.55
CA TYR A 93 -4.30 2.72 1.38
C TYR A 93 -3.28 3.75 0.90
N LEU A 94 -3.74 4.82 0.26
CA LEU A 94 -2.88 5.92 -0.21
C LEU A 94 -3.15 7.18 0.60
N ASP A 95 -2.09 7.92 0.89
CA ASP A 95 -2.15 9.25 1.50
C ASP A 95 -2.50 10.35 0.48
N GLY A 96 -2.25 10.10 -0.80
CA GLY A 96 -2.59 11.04 -1.85
C GLY A 96 -2.36 10.53 -3.27
N ILE A 97 -2.95 11.23 -4.23
CA ILE A 97 -2.76 10.99 -5.66
C ILE A 97 -2.05 12.19 -6.25
N ILE A 98 -0.92 11.92 -6.90
CA ILE A 98 -0.14 12.93 -7.63
C ILE A 98 -0.74 13.05 -9.02
N ASP A 99 -1.14 14.25 -9.41
CA ASP A 99 -1.67 14.51 -10.76
C ASP A 99 -0.53 14.61 -11.77
N PHE A 100 0.11 13.47 -11.98
CA PHE A 100 1.18 13.27 -12.92
C PHE A 100 0.85 12.08 -13.82
N ALA A 101 0.99 12.25 -15.13
CA ALA A 101 0.88 11.18 -16.10
C ALA A 101 2.11 11.24 -17.03
N PRO A 102 2.98 10.21 -17.01
CA PRO A 102 4.13 10.15 -17.90
C PRO A 102 3.69 10.24 -19.35
N SER A 103 4.13 11.26 -20.07
CA SER A 103 3.87 11.41 -21.50
C SER A 103 5.06 10.88 -22.30
N LYS A 104 4.80 10.22 -23.45
CA LYS A 104 5.85 9.77 -24.35
C LYS A 104 6.65 10.91 -24.99
N LYS A 105 6.13 12.14 -24.96
CA LYS A 105 6.72 13.30 -25.65
C LYS A 105 7.36 14.34 -24.74
N LEU A 106 6.87 14.49 -23.52
CA LEU A 106 7.43 15.42 -22.53
C LEU A 106 7.10 14.88 -21.15
N LEU A 107 8.10 14.76 -20.31
CA LEU A 107 7.91 14.52 -18.88
C LEU A 107 7.71 15.90 -18.24
N ASP A 108 6.48 16.19 -17.89
CA ASP A 108 6.19 17.29 -16.97
C ASP A 108 6.60 16.83 -15.56
N VAL A 109 7.85 17.10 -15.22
CA VAL A 109 8.42 16.69 -13.94
C VAL A 109 8.15 17.73 -12.84
N GLU A 110 7.73 18.96 -13.20
CA GLU A 110 7.52 20.03 -12.23
C GLU A 110 6.44 19.64 -11.22
N ASN A 111 5.31 19.15 -11.69
CA ASN A 111 4.22 18.70 -10.83
C ASN A 111 4.61 17.51 -9.94
N LEU A 112 5.42 16.59 -10.45
CA LEU A 112 5.95 15.46 -9.67
C LEU A 112 6.89 15.97 -8.56
N VAL A 113 7.81 16.86 -8.89
CA VAL A 113 8.76 17.44 -7.93
C VAL A 113 8.02 18.24 -6.85
N GLU A 114 7.08 19.08 -7.23
CA GLU A 114 6.26 19.85 -6.28
C GLU A 114 5.46 18.92 -5.34
N SER A 115 4.89 17.85 -5.88
CA SER A 115 4.18 16.85 -5.08
C SER A 115 5.10 16.10 -4.12
N ILE A 116 6.34 15.81 -4.52
CA ILE A 116 7.35 15.20 -3.64
C ILE A 116 7.70 16.15 -2.50
N ILE A 117 7.97 17.43 -2.80
CA ILE A 117 8.28 18.45 -1.79
C ILE A 117 7.12 18.58 -0.80
N THR A 118 5.90 18.69 -1.30
CA THR A 118 4.69 18.73 -0.46
C THR A 118 4.56 17.50 0.42
N GLY A 119 4.89 16.31 -0.11
CA GLY A 119 4.92 15.07 0.66
C GLY A 119 5.98 15.07 1.75
N LEU A 120 7.17 15.60 1.49
CA LEU A 120 8.23 15.75 2.49
C LEU A 120 7.81 16.69 3.62
N ASP A 121 7.22 17.83 3.31
CA ASP A 121 6.70 18.77 4.30
C ASP A 121 5.58 18.14 5.15
N LEU A 122 4.73 17.34 4.52
CA LEU A 122 3.65 16.65 5.21
C LEU A 122 4.18 15.60 6.18
N ILE A 123 5.19 14.79 5.77
CA ILE A 123 5.74 13.76 6.66
C ILE A 123 6.52 14.37 7.81
N GLU A 124 7.24 15.47 7.58
CA GLU A 124 7.93 16.19 8.65
C GLU A 124 6.93 16.65 9.72
N LYS A 125 5.86 17.32 9.32
CA LYS A 125 4.79 17.75 10.24
C LYS A 125 4.11 16.60 10.96
N LYS A 126 3.82 15.50 10.27
CA LYS A 126 3.23 14.31 10.88
C LYS A 126 4.18 13.67 11.88
N THR A 127 5.46 13.58 11.57
CA THR A 127 6.49 13.01 12.43
C THR A 127 6.67 13.87 13.70
N GLU A 128 6.78 15.18 13.55
CA GLU A 128 6.85 16.10 14.68
C GLU A 128 5.64 15.98 15.62
N SER A 129 4.44 15.94 15.04
CA SER A 129 3.21 15.77 15.80
C SER A 129 3.17 14.43 16.52
N PHE A 130 3.60 13.36 15.87
CA PHE A 130 3.66 12.02 16.46
C PHE A 130 4.65 11.97 17.63
N VAL A 131 5.86 12.49 17.45
CA VAL A 131 6.88 12.54 18.50
C VAL A 131 6.44 13.38 19.68
N ARG A 132 5.79 14.52 19.46
CA ARG A 132 5.25 15.36 20.54
C ARG A 132 4.15 14.69 21.36
N ASN A 133 3.36 13.85 20.72
CA ASN A 133 2.18 13.25 21.36
C ASN A 133 2.44 11.84 21.92
N ASN A 134 3.60 11.26 21.65
CA ASN A 134 3.96 9.91 22.08
C ASN A 134 5.33 9.91 22.76
N ASP A 135 5.34 9.95 24.09
CA ASP A 135 6.58 9.89 24.88
C ASP A 135 7.33 8.55 24.68
N TYR A 136 6.63 7.50 24.26
CA TYR A 136 7.15 6.16 24.07
C TYR A 136 6.70 5.56 22.73
N VAL A 137 7.42 5.90 21.66
CA VAL A 137 7.14 5.44 20.30
C VAL A 137 7.08 3.91 20.21
N VAL A 138 8.02 3.22 20.86
CA VAL A 138 8.06 1.75 20.90
C VAL A 138 6.82 1.16 21.56
N GLU A 139 6.34 1.76 22.63
CA GLU A 139 5.13 1.30 23.32
C GLU A 139 3.88 1.50 22.46
N HIS A 140 3.81 2.62 21.73
CA HIS A 140 2.73 2.87 20.77
C HIS A 140 2.68 1.81 19.67
N TYR A 141 3.82 1.51 19.05
CA TYR A 141 3.91 0.46 18.03
C TYR A 141 3.60 -0.93 18.60
N THR A 142 4.08 -1.23 19.80
CA THR A 142 3.79 -2.50 20.47
C THR A 142 2.30 -2.66 20.72
N LYS A 143 1.64 -1.63 21.25
CA LYS A 143 0.18 -1.64 21.44
C LYS A 143 -0.59 -1.77 20.13
N SER A 144 -0.13 -1.12 19.06
CA SER A 144 -0.71 -1.21 17.73
C SER A 144 -0.61 -2.64 17.19
N ILE A 145 0.55 -3.29 17.31
CA ILE A 145 0.74 -4.69 16.89
C ILE A 145 -0.13 -5.63 17.72
N TYR A 146 -0.18 -5.47 19.03
CA TYR A 146 -1.03 -6.30 19.91
C TYR A 146 -2.51 -6.16 19.59
N ARG A 147 -2.96 -5.01 19.10
CA ARG A 147 -4.34 -4.81 18.64
C ARG A 147 -4.69 -5.76 17.50
N TYR A 148 -3.74 -6.07 16.61
CA TYR A 148 -3.92 -7.00 15.48
C TYR A 148 -3.63 -8.46 15.82
N LEU A 149 -2.89 -8.71 16.92
CA LEU A 149 -2.51 -10.05 17.34
C LEU A 149 -3.42 -10.61 18.44
N ASN A 150 -4.32 -9.82 18.99
CA ASN A 150 -5.20 -10.26 20.06
C ASN A 150 -6.52 -10.79 19.48
N PRO A 151 -6.68 -12.12 19.39
CA PRO A 151 -7.49 -12.73 18.33
C PRO A 151 -8.95 -12.93 18.65
N SER A 152 -9.39 -12.86 19.91
CA SER A 152 -10.70 -13.47 20.22
C SER A 152 -11.90 -12.64 19.78
N ASP A 153 -11.87 -11.32 19.98
CA ASP A 153 -13.05 -10.49 19.73
C ASP A 153 -13.00 -9.73 18.40
N GLN A 154 -11.80 -9.40 17.93
CA GLN A 154 -11.63 -8.62 16.71
C GLN A 154 -11.74 -9.44 15.42
N LEU A 155 -11.37 -10.73 15.45
CA LEU A 155 -11.57 -11.62 14.32
C LEU A 155 -13.06 -11.88 14.08
N LEU A 156 -13.85 -12.02 15.15
CA LEU A 156 -15.30 -12.17 15.07
C LEU A 156 -16.00 -10.91 14.56
N GLU A 157 -15.52 -9.72 14.94
CA GLU A 157 -16.02 -8.46 14.38
C GLU A 157 -15.64 -8.30 12.90
N TYR A 158 -14.42 -8.69 12.51
CA TYR A 158 -13.99 -8.66 11.11
C TYR A 158 -14.80 -9.62 10.24
N GLU A 159 -15.08 -10.82 10.70
CA GLU A 159 -15.95 -11.76 10.01
C GLU A 159 -17.39 -11.26 9.90
N LYS A 160 -17.95 -10.65 10.95
CA LYS A 160 -19.27 -10.02 10.90
C LYS A 160 -19.34 -8.86 9.90
N HIS A 161 -18.32 -8.01 9.83
CA HIS A 161 -18.28 -6.93 8.86
C HIS A 161 -18.10 -7.43 7.43
N SER A 162 -17.36 -8.51 7.20
CA SER A 162 -17.21 -9.11 5.88
C SER A 162 -18.50 -9.78 5.39
N GLU A 163 -19.24 -10.41 6.27
CA GLU A 163 -20.56 -11.01 5.94
C GLU A 163 -21.61 -9.93 5.65
N LEU A 164 -21.63 -8.82 6.40
CA LEU A 164 -22.54 -7.71 6.14
C LEU A 164 -22.24 -6.99 4.83
N SER A 165 -20.97 -6.81 4.48
CA SER A 165 -20.57 -6.16 3.22
C SER A 165 -20.86 -7.01 1.99
N LEU A 166 -20.94 -8.34 2.14
CA LEU A 166 -21.30 -9.27 1.06
C LEU A 166 -22.83 -9.44 0.90
N ALA A 167 -23.60 -9.14 1.94
CA ALA A 167 -25.06 -9.23 1.91
C ALA A 167 -25.75 -7.94 1.42
N GLU A 168 -25.04 -6.81 1.41
CA GLU A 168 -25.56 -5.50 0.97
C GLU A 168 -25.12 -5.13 -0.47
N GLN A 169 -24.38 -6.00 -1.17
CA GLN A 169 -23.99 -5.87 -2.58
C GLN A 169 -24.77 -6.81 -3.50
#